data_4a7aa50b3ed08d3f62bf13d12244ee1b
#
_entry.id   4a7aa50b3ed08d3f62bf13d12244ee1b
#
_cell.length_a   1.000
_cell.length_b   1.000
_cell.length_c   1.000
_cell.angle_alpha   90.00
_cell.angle_beta   90.00
_cell.angle_gamma   90.00
#
_symmetry.space_group_name_H-M   'P 1'
#
loop_
_entity.id
_entity.type
_entity.pdbx_description
1 polymer ?
#
loop_
_entity_poly.entity_id
_entity_poly.type
_entity_poly.pdbx_seq_one_letter_code
_entity_poly.pdbx_strand_id
1 'polypeptide(L)'
;MNIPCKTVWLKGYVDEGIPGPEHFDIRSSSVSLEDLPDGAIVVQAHSLSVDPYLRGRIKRKNPLNQKSAKGGTDVAIDTDTGETIMAGFVAGQVIASRNSAWAVDDFIGGAMDFSTVQILAPARLNATIVWKLTGYVDASNISLGIGALGMPGATAYGGLCDVLRPKKSAAVGGEATQSPETLFVSSAAGAVGSLVGQIAKSVYGSVVIGSCGGPVKNERIVAEYGFDHAIDYTTLSGEDGGKAELDERLKAVAPNGIDMYFEAVGGIHFEAAMTALRPHGRIAVCGVISKYNDAELSFNKIDIGSMIYSFQRIEGFVASPWLRRQRGDFLRDMSQWIQEKKVIPDETFFEGIEQWPLAFQSLFVRGNASKSGKVVVRIARPSLDEKKETKSE
;
A
#
# COMPACT_ATOMS: atom_id res chain seq x y z
N MET A 1 24.56 17.28 -20.27
CA MET A 1 23.36 16.67 -20.88
C MET A 1 22.19 16.87 -19.93
N ASN A 2 21.13 17.54 -20.39
CA ASN A 2 19.91 17.79 -19.59
C ASN A 2 18.83 16.79 -19.98
N ILE A 3 18.19 16.19 -18.99
CA ILE A 3 17.08 15.22 -19.17
C ILE A 3 15.79 15.90 -18.77
N PRO A 4 14.77 15.95 -19.66
CA PRO A 4 13.45 16.50 -19.31
C PRO A 4 12.83 15.75 -18.13
N CYS A 5 12.24 16.50 -17.22
CA CYS A 5 11.62 15.98 -16.01
C CYS A 5 10.23 16.59 -15.82
N LYS A 6 9.26 15.77 -15.38
CA LYS A 6 7.96 16.21 -14.92
C LYS A 6 7.79 15.78 -13.48
N THR A 7 7.16 16.63 -12.65
CA THR A 7 7.01 16.39 -11.21
C THR A 7 5.59 16.73 -10.78
N VAL A 8 5.01 15.92 -9.91
CA VAL A 8 3.69 16.17 -9.29
C VAL A 8 3.83 17.13 -8.13
N TRP A 9 3.10 18.23 -8.17
CA TRP A 9 3.04 19.25 -7.14
C TRP A 9 1.66 19.30 -6.50
N LEU A 10 1.60 19.45 -5.18
CA LEU A 10 0.42 19.85 -4.44
C LEU A 10 0.35 21.38 -4.46
N LYS A 11 -0.80 21.97 -4.79
CA LYS A 11 -1.00 23.42 -4.83
C LYS A 11 -1.30 24.05 -3.48
N GLY A 12 -1.68 23.25 -2.50
CA GLY A 12 -2.04 23.70 -1.16
C GLY A 12 -2.72 22.60 -0.35
N TYR A 13 -2.94 22.87 0.93
CA TYR A 13 -3.57 21.90 1.83
C TYR A 13 -4.99 21.53 1.41
N VAL A 14 -5.36 20.28 1.60
CA VAL A 14 -6.71 19.74 1.41
C VAL A 14 -7.13 19.10 2.74
N ASP A 15 -7.81 19.85 3.61
CA ASP A 15 -8.09 19.44 4.97
C ASP A 15 -9.25 18.43 5.06
N GLU A 16 -10.26 18.53 4.19
CA GLU A 16 -11.44 17.67 4.16
C GLU A 16 -11.83 17.28 2.73
N GLY A 17 -12.73 16.31 2.59
CA GLY A 17 -13.26 15.87 1.31
C GLY A 17 -12.28 15.02 0.50
N ILE A 18 -12.70 14.60 -0.69
CA ILE A 18 -11.90 13.80 -1.62
C ILE A 18 -11.02 14.75 -2.45
N PRO A 19 -9.68 14.61 -2.42
CA PRO A 19 -8.81 15.42 -3.25
C PRO A 19 -9.01 15.10 -4.74
N GLY A 20 -9.26 16.12 -5.54
CA GLY A 20 -9.40 16.03 -6.99
C GLY A 20 -8.17 16.53 -7.75
N PRO A 21 -8.14 16.36 -9.09
CA PRO A 21 -7.05 16.82 -9.95
C PRO A 21 -6.75 18.32 -9.81
N GLU A 22 -7.74 19.15 -9.47
CA GLU A 22 -7.62 20.60 -9.28
C GLU A 22 -6.65 20.99 -8.16
N HIS A 23 -6.35 20.09 -7.22
CA HIS A 23 -5.42 20.31 -6.12
C HIS A 23 -3.95 20.08 -6.49
N PHE A 24 -3.69 19.60 -7.69
CA PHE A 24 -2.34 19.21 -8.13
C PHE A 24 -1.94 19.90 -9.43
N ASP A 25 -0.63 20.04 -9.65
CA ASP A 25 0.00 20.48 -10.89
C ASP A 25 1.05 19.46 -11.34
N ILE A 26 1.25 19.36 -12.65
CA ILE A 26 2.40 18.67 -13.23
C ILE A 26 3.35 19.73 -13.79
N ARG A 27 4.49 19.91 -13.14
CA ARG A 27 5.48 20.91 -13.53
C ARG A 27 6.64 20.30 -14.28
N SER A 28 7.03 20.95 -15.38
CA SER A 28 8.17 20.52 -16.20
C SER A 28 9.45 21.24 -15.75
N SER A 29 10.55 20.51 -15.76
CA SER A 29 11.90 20.97 -15.47
C SER A 29 12.93 20.11 -16.21
N SER A 30 14.19 20.24 -15.90
CA SER A 30 15.25 19.34 -16.40
C SER A 30 16.23 18.96 -15.30
N VAL A 31 16.83 17.78 -15.44
CA VAL A 31 17.89 17.25 -14.56
C VAL A 31 19.20 17.28 -15.35
N SER A 32 20.22 18.00 -14.83
CA SER A 32 21.57 18.01 -15.41
C SER A 32 22.39 16.82 -14.92
N LEU A 33 23.05 16.12 -15.82
CA LEU A 33 24.01 15.05 -15.50
C LEU A 33 25.44 15.56 -15.31
N GLU A 34 25.75 16.81 -15.71
CA GLU A 34 27.11 17.36 -15.71
C GLU A 34 27.62 17.61 -14.30
N ASP A 35 26.73 18.07 -13.40
CA ASP A 35 27.04 18.42 -12.03
C ASP A 35 26.56 17.35 -11.01
N LEU A 36 26.57 16.06 -11.41
CA LEU A 36 26.16 14.99 -10.51
C LEU A 36 27.13 14.92 -9.31
N PRO A 37 26.67 15.11 -8.07
CA PRO A 37 27.53 15.07 -6.88
C PRO A 37 28.16 13.67 -6.71
N ASP A 38 29.34 13.64 -6.09
CA ASP A 38 29.96 12.37 -5.71
C ASP A 38 29.08 11.60 -4.74
N GLY A 39 28.93 10.30 -4.98
CA GLY A 39 28.05 9.43 -4.22
C GLY A 39 26.57 9.55 -4.56
N ALA A 40 26.17 10.39 -5.51
CA ALA A 40 24.80 10.51 -5.99
C ALA A 40 24.46 9.50 -7.09
N ILE A 41 23.18 9.26 -7.29
CA ILE A 41 22.62 8.51 -8.42
C ILE A 41 21.52 9.31 -9.09
N VAL A 42 21.27 9.04 -10.37
CA VAL A 42 20.11 9.54 -11.11
C VAL A 42 19.16 8.38 -11.35
N VAL A 43 17.92 8.56 -10.96
CA VAL A 43 16.86 7.56 -11.10
C VAL A 43 15.85 8.04 -12.13
N GLN A 44 15.58 7.19 -13.12
CA GLN A 44 14.43 7.31 -14.00
C GLN A 44 13.29 6.48 -13.41
N ALA A 45 12.17 7.13 -13.11
CA ALA A 45 10.98 6.44 -12.62
C ALA A 45 10.32 5.63 -13.74
N HIS A 46 9.86 4.43 -13.40
CA HIS A 46 9.01 3.59 -14.23
C HIS A 46 7.59 3.51 -13.67
N SER A 47 7.46 3.58 -12.37
CA SER A 47 6.17 3.44 -11.69
C SER A 47 6.12 4.32 -10.45
N LEU A 48 5.04 5.08 -10.31
CA LEU A 48 4.73 5.87 -9.13
C LEU A 48 3.62 5.19 -8.35
N SER A 49 3.79 5.12 -7.04
CA SER A 49 2.80 4.55 -6.14
C SER A 49 1.63 5.51 -5.93
N VAL A 50 0.43 4.94 -5.77
CA VAL A 50 -0.76 5.67 -5.38
C VAL A 50 -1.29 5.01 -4.12
N ASP A 51 -1.17 5.68 -2.97
CA ASP A 51 -1.45 5.10 -1.66
C ASP A 51 -2.38 5.98 -0.82
N PRO A 52 -3.36 5.38 -0.12
CA PRO A 52 -4.33 6.16 0.68
C PRO A 52 -3.69 6.98 1.81
N TYR A 53 -2.58 6.53 2.40
CA TYR A 53 -1.92 7.25 3.50
C TYR A 53 -1.44 8.66 3.10
N LEU A 54 -1.19 8.89 1.80
CA LEU A 54 -0.82 10.20 1.26
C LEU A 54 -1.88 11.25 1.51
N ARG A 55 -3.16 10.84 1.70
CA ARG A 55 -4.25 11.74 2.09
C ARG A 55 -3.95 12.48 3.39
N GLY A 56 -3.33 11.83 4.34
CA GLY A 56 -2.91 12.47 5.58
C GLY A 56 -1.79 13.49 5.39
N ARG A 57 -0.91 13.30 4.39
CA ARG A 57 0.23 14.20 4.15
C ARG A 57 -0.17 15.54 3.52
N ILE A 58 -1.31 15.59 2.88
CA ILE A 58 -1.82 16.83 2.25
C ILE A 58 -2.76 17.62 3.15
N LYS A 59 -2.92 17.24 4.42
CA LYS A 59 -3.65 17.97 5.45
C LYS A 59 -2.73 18.87 6.26
N ARG A 60 -3.20 20.09 6.58
CA ARG A 60 -2.48 21.05 7.43
C ARG A 60 -2.25 20.51 8.85
N LYS A 61 -3.30 19.92 9.44
CA LYS A 61 -3.26 19.30 10.76
C LYS A 61 -3.53 17.81 10.64
N ASN A 62 -2.48 17.02 10.59
CA ASN A 62 -2.63 15.57 10.68
C ASN A 62 -2.04 15.11 12.00
N PRO A 63 -2.86 14.67 12.97
CA PRO A 63 -2.36 14.13 14.23
C PRO A 63 -1.48 12.89 14.06
N LEU A 64 -1.62 12.17 12.93
CA LEU A 64 -0.75 11.05 12.59
C LEU A 64 0.66 11.51 12.15
N ASN A 65 0.79 12.71 11.57
CA ASN A 65 2.08 13.27 11.17
C ASN A 65 2.88 13.83 12.35
N GLN A 66 2.21 14.37 13.38
CA GLN A 66 2.88 14.97 14.55
C GLN A 66 3.65 13.96 15.40
N LYS A 67 3.26 12.69 15.37
CA LYS A 67 3.91 11.61 16.15
C LYS A 67 4.92 10.79 15.34
N SER A 68 4.88 10.83 14.02
CA SER A 68 5.75 10.02 13.15
C SER A 68 6.94 10.78 12.57
N ALA A 69 7.28 11.95 13.08
CA ALA A 69 8.28 12.89 12.57
C ALA A 69 9.74 12.37 12.52
N LYS A 70 9.99 11.07 12.68
CA LYS A 70 11.35 10.48 12.61
C LYS A 70 11.50 9.36 11.56
N GLY A 71 10.72 9.33 10.50
CA GLY A 71 10.83 8.23 9.51
C GLY A 71 10.11 8.43 8.18
N GLY A 72 9.59 9.60 7.91
CA GLY A 72 8.96 9.93 6.63
C GLY A 72 9.90 10.67 5.69
N THR A 73 9.61 10.62 4.41
CA THR A 73 10.22 11.51 3.42
C THR A 73 9.92 12.95 3.81
N ASP A 74 10.93 13.67 4.32
CA ASP A 74 10.84 15.10 4.62
C ASP A 74 10.81 15.87 3.30
N VAL A 75 9.65 15.94 2.69
CA VAL A 75 9.42 16.92 1.65
C VAL A 75 9.14 18.23 2.36
N ALA A 76 9.95 19.25 2.06
CA ALA A 76 9.73 20.59 2.58
C ALA A 76 8.38 21.10 2.11
N ILE A 77 7.42 21.16 3.02
CA ILE A 77 6.12 21.80 2.78
C ILE A 77 6.31 23.27 3.06
N ASP A 78 5.93 24.14 2.13
CA ASP A 78 5.73 25.54 2.42
C ASP A 78 4.62 25.62 3.48
N THR A 79 4.99 26.01 4.71
CA THR A 79 4.07 26.00 5.85
C THR A 79 2.94 27.01 5.73
N ASP A 80 3.12 28.03 4.93
CA ASP A 80 2.13 29.11 4.75
C ASP A 80 1.09 28.73 3.70
N THR A 81 1.53 28.23 2.56
CA THR A 81 0.67 27.86 1.43
C THR A 81 0.25 26.39 1.41
N GLY A 82 1.09 25.51 1.95
CA GLY A 82 0.96 24.05 1.82
C GLY A 82 1.42 23.54 0.44
N GLU A 83 2.07 24.38 -0.36
CA GLU A 83 2.62 23.96 -1.65
C GLU A 83 3.84 23.08 -1.47
N THR A 84 3.88 21.94 -2.17
CA THR A 84 4.98 21.00 -2.04
C THR A 84 5.04 20.00 -3.20
N ILE A 85 6.22 19.41 -3.41
CA ILE A 85 6.36 18.24 -4.28
C ILE A 85 5.70 17.04 -3.61
N MET A 86 4.86 16.34 -4.36
CA MET A 86 4.33 15.06 -3.90
C MET A 86 5.42 13.99 -3.90
N ALA A 87 5.47 13.21 -2.83
CA ALA A 87 6.44 12.16 -2.66
C ALA A 87 5.81 10.90 -2.05
N GLY A 88 6.35 9.75 -2.42
CA GLY A 88 5.91 8.45 -1.93
C GLY A 88 6.81 7.36 -2.46
N PHE A 89 6.29 6.15 -2.65
CA PHE A 89 7.11 5.07 -3.19
C PHE A 89 7.16 5.13 -4.72
N VAL A 90 8.37 4.98 -5.24
CA VAL A 90 8.69 4.96 -6.67
C VAL A 90 9.51 3.71 -6.95
N ALA A 91 9.24 3.04 -8.07
CA ALA A 91 10.12 2.05 -8.64
C ALA A 91 10.70 2.57 -9.96
N GLY A 92 12.00 2.43 -10.13
CA GLY A 92 12.71 2.99 -11.27
C GLY A 92 14.03 2.30 -11.54
N GLN A 93 14.80 2.87 -12.46
CA GLN A 93 16.09 2.38 -12.87
C GLN A 93 17.15 3.47 -12.67
N VAL A 94 18.34 3.09 -12.23
CA VAL A 94 19.50 3.97 -12.13
C VAL A 94 20.05 4.21 -13.53
N ILE A 95 20.02 5.47 -14.00
CA ILE A 95 20.49 5.84 -15.36
C ILE A 95 21.86 6.54 -15.36
N ALA A 96 22.32 7.00 -14.18
CA ALA A 96 23.68 7.49 -13.96
C ALA A 96 24.05 7.30 -12.49
N SER A 97 25.33 7.03 -12.20
CA SER A 97 25.79 6.79 -10.85
C SER A 97 27.22 7.28 -10.64
N ARG A 98 27.43 7.96 -9.50
CA ARG A 98 28.73 8.19 -8.86
C ARG A 98 28.79 7.53 -7.47
N ASN A 99 28.01 6.48 -7.25
CA ASN A 99 27.88 5.77 -5.98
C ASN A 99 28.31 4.31 -6.15
N SER A 100 29.26 3.84 -5.34
CA SER A 100 29.81 2.48 -5.46
C SER A 100 28.81 1.36 -5.11
N ALA A 101 27.73 1.66 -4.38
CA ALA A 101 26.70 0.68 -4.03
C ALA A 101 25.61 0.53 -5.10
N TRP A 102 25.56 1.45 -6.08
CA TRP A 102 24.54 1.50 -7.12
C TRP A 102 25.19 1.55 -8.52
N ALA A 103 24.97 0.53 -9.30
CA ALA A 103 25.40 0.50 -10.71
C ALA A 103 24.32 1.15 -11.61
N VAL A 104 24.75 1.64 -12.78
CA VAL A 104 23.82 1.95 -13.87
C VAL A 104 23.08 0.67 -14.22
N ASP A 105 21.81 0.78 -14.58
CA ASP A 105 20.86 -0.29 -14.83
C ASP A 105 20.35 -1.05 -13.59
N ASP A 106 20.82 -0.75 -12.39
CA ASP A 106 20.18 -1.27 -11.17
C ASP A 106 18.71 -0.82 -11.09
N PHE A 107 17.83 -1.75 -10.75
CA PHE A 107 16.45 -1.44 -10.36
C PHE A 107 16.39 -1.01 -8.89
N ILE A 108 15.68 0.08 -8.64
CA ILE A 108 15.55 0.70 -7.33
C ILE A 108 14.08 0.88 -6.96
N GLY A 109 13.74 0.56 -5.72
CA GLY A 109 12.48 0.95 -5.08
C GLY A 109 12.76 1.85 -3.89
N GLY A 110 11.85 2.76 -3.58
CA GLY A 110 12.04 3.60 -2.39
C GLY A 110 11.13 4.80 -2.32
N ALA A 111 11.27 5.51 -1.20
CA ALA A 111 10.57 6.76 -0.96
C ALA A 111 11.29 7.90 -1.69
N MET A 112 10.65 8.45 -2.71
CA MET A 112 11.21 9.42 -3.65
C MET A 112 10.15 10.43 -4.06
N ASP A 113 10.55 11.52 -4.70
CA ASP A 113 9.60 12.47 -5.30
C ASP A 113 8.85 11.80 -6.46
N PHE A 114 7.60 12.19 -6.64
CA PHE A 114 6.84 11.78 -7.82
C PHE A 114 7.29 12.59 -9.03
N SER A 115 8.46 12.22 -9.53
CA SER A 115 9.14 12.82 -10.68
C SER A 115 9.54 11.75 -11.67
N THR A 116 9.53 12.10 -12.96
CA THR A 116 9.93 11.15 -14.03
C THR A 116 11.43 10.85 -13.99
N VAL A 117 12.24 11.84 -13.58
CA VAL A 117 13.70 11.69 -13.37
C VAL A 117 14.08 12.52 -12.15
N GLN A 118 15.00 11.99 -11.32
CA GLN A 118 15.48 12.72 -10.14
C GLN A 118 16.90 12.33 -9.74
N ILE A 119 17.62 13.28 -9.13
CA ILE A 119 18.90 13.01 -8.47
C ILE A 119 18.65 12.63 -7.03
N LEU A 120 19.22 11.52 -6.59
CA LEU A 120 19.32 11.15 -5.20
C LEU A 120 20.74 11.40 -4.71
N ALA A 121 20.93 12.52 -4.03
CA ALA A 121 22.18 12.87 -3.38
C ALA A 121 22.47 11.94 -2.18
N PRO A 122 23.74 11.78 -1.73
CA PRO A 122 24.12 10.90 -0.63
C PRO A 122 23.32 11.14 0.65
N ALA A 123 23.09 12.39 1.02
CA ALA A 123 22.29 12.75 2.20
C ALA A 123 20.87 12.19 2.12
N ARG A 124 20.24 12.28 0.95
CA ARG A 124 18.89 11.74 0.71
C ARG A 124 18.87 10.22 0.66
N LEU A 125 19.84 9.58 -0.01
CA LEU A 125 19.97 8.12 -0.04
C LEU A 125 20.11 7.52 1.37
N ASN A 126 20.82 8.21 2.28
CA ASN A 126 21.01 7.76 3.66
C ASN A 126 19.78 8.05 4.56
N ALA A 127 19.04 9.11 4.28
CA ALA A 127 17.89 9.54 5.10
C ALA A 127 16.60 8.79 4.73
N THR A 128 16.42 8.40 3.46
CA THR A 128 15.18 7.79 2.97
C THR A 128 15.22 6.27 3.00
N ILE A 129 14.05 5.66 2.79
CA ILE A 129 13.93 4.21 2.61
C ILE A 129 14.09 3.92 1.13
N VAL A 130 15.25 3.40 0.73
CA VAL A 130 15.51 2.92 -0.63
C VAL A 130 16.06 1.50 -0.59
N TRP A 131 15.80 0.71 -1.61
CA TRP A 131 16.31 -0.66 -1.71
C TRP A 131 16.54 -1.08 -3.15
N LYS A 132 17.49 -2.01 -3.32
CA LYS A 132 17.77 -2.63 -4.61
C LYS A 132 16.68 -3.64 -4.95
N LEU A 133 16.13 -3.54 -6.14
CA LEU A 133 15.17 -4.47 -6.72
C LEU A 133 15.82 -5.38 -7.77
N THR A 134 17.05 -5.09 -8.20
CA THR A 134 17.83 -5.93 -9.12
C THR A 134 17.91 -7.37 -8.57
N GLY A 135 17.51 -8.34 -9.38
CA GLY A 135 17.41 -9.75 -8.99
C GLY A 135 16.03 -10.19 -8.49
N TYR A 136 15.13 -9.24 -8.18
CA TYR A 136 13.74 -9.54 -7.79
C TYR A 136 12.73 -9.16 -8.87
N VAL A 137 13.06 -8.16 -9.70
CA VAL A 137 12.20 -7.68 -10.79
C VAL A 137 13.01 -7.48 -12.06
N ASP A 138 12.32 -7.40 -13.17
CA ASP A 138 12.79 -6.92 -14.46
C ASP A 138 11.98 -5.72 -14.94
N ALA A 139 12.27 -5.26 -16.14
CA ALA A 139 11.61 -4.09 -16.71
C ALA A 139 10.10 -4.27 -16.98
N SER A 140 9.62 -5.50 -17.10
CA SER A 140 8.20 -5.80 -17.37
C SER A 140 7.35 -5.80 -16.11
N ASN A 141 7.95 -6.08 -14.94
CA ASN A 141 7.25 -6.24 -13.68
C ASN A 141 7.78 -5.33 -12.55
N ILE A 142 8.53 -4.30 -12.88
CA ILE A 142 9.16 -3.38 -11.91
C ILE A 142 8.15 -2.72 -10.94
N SER A 143 6.88 -2.59 -11.33
CA SER A 143 5.79 -2.10 -10.49
C SER A 143 5.59 -2.93 -9.22
N LEU A 144 5.96 -4.21 -9.23
CA LEU A 144 5.97 -5.05 -8.02
C LEU A 144 6.79 -4.42 -6.89
N GLY A 145 7.84 -3.67 -7.22
CA GLY A 145 8.68 -2.94 -6.26
C GLY A 145 7.96 -1.85 -5.45
N ILE A 146 6.80 -1.40 -5.90
CA ILE A 146 5.92 -0.48 -5.15
C ILE A 146 4.59 -1.15 -4.74
N GLY A 147 4.39 -2.41 -5.13
CA GLY A 147 3.25 -3.27 -4.82
C GLY A 147 3.64 -4.40 -3.86
N ALA A 148 3.59 -5.64 -4.36
CA ALA A 148 3.82 -6.86 -3.58
C ALA A 148 5.25 -6.96 -3.00
N LEU A 149 6.26 -6.42 -3.67
CA LEU A 149 7.65 -6.34 -3.19
C LEU A 149 8.00 -4.96 -2.59
N GLY A 150 6.99 -4.11 -2.39
CA GLY A 150 7.09 -2.78 -1.82
C GLY A 150 6.35 -2.61 -0.51
N MET A 151 5.88 -1.39 -0.25
CA MET A 151 5.23 -1.03 1.02
C MET A 151 3.93 -1.83 1.26
N PRO A 152 3.02 -2.02 0.29
CA PRO A 152 1.84 -2.85 0.51
C PRO A 152 2.17 -4.31 0.88
N GLY A 153 3.15 -4.91 0.17
CA GLY A 153 3.62 -6.26 0.49
C GLY A 153 4.24 -6.36 1.87
N ALA A 154 5.10 -5.40 2.25
CA ALA A 154 5.69 -5.32 3.59
C ALA A 154 4.63 -5.10 4.69
N THR A 155 3.56 -4.35 4.39
CA THR A 155 2.43 -4.19 5.30
C THR A 155 1.67 -5.51 5.48
N ALA A 156 1.38 -6.20 4.38
CA ALA A 156 0.69 -7.49 4.42
C ALA A 156 1.53 -8.55 5.17
N TYR A 157 2.81 -8.66 4.82
CA TYR A 157 3.74 -9.59 5.44
C TYR A 157 3.87 -9.35 6.95
N GLY A 158 4.24 -8.12 7.33
CA GLY A 158 4.47 -7.79 8.73
C GLY A 158 3.20 -7.88 9.58
N GLY A 159 2.08 -7.35 9.08
CA GLY A 159 0.81 -7.40 9.82
C GLY A 159 0.27 -8.80 9.98
N LEU A 160 0.42 -9.66 8.97
CA LEU A 160 -0.02 -11.05 9.08
C LEU A 160 0.98 -11.91 9.84
N CYS A 161 2.24 -11.96 9.39
CA CYS A 161 3.21 -12.94 9.91
C CYS A 161 3.74 -12.59 11.30
N ASP A 162 3.95 -11.28 11.59
CA ASP A 162 4.61 -10.86 12.84
C ASP A 162 3.65 -10.24 13.86
N VAL A 163 2.56 -9.59 13.40
CA VAL A 163 1.57 -9.00 14.30
C VAL A 163 0.45 -10.01 14.62
N LEU A 164 -0.23 -10.54 13.61
CA LEU A 164 -1.32 -11.54 13.82
C LEU A 164 -0.77 -12.93 14.16
N ARG A 165 0.32 -13.35 13.57
CA ARG A 165 0.98 -14.64 13.81
C ARG A 165 0.04 -15.84 13.69
N PRO A 166 -0.52 -16.06 12.49
CA PRO A 166 -1.40 -17.20 12.26
C PRO A 166 -0.66 -18.52 12.47
N LYS A 167 -1.37 -19.51 13.01
CA LYS A 167 -0.87 -20.87 13.12
C LYS A 167 -1.09 -21.59 11.80
N LYS A 168 -0.08 -22.37 11.36
CA LYS A 168 -0.27 -23.21 10.20
C LYS A 168 -1.25 -24.34 10.50
N SER A 169 -2.28 -24.47 9.66
CA SER A 169 -3.20 -25.61 9.75
C SER A 169 -2.55 -26.91 9.26
N ALA A 170 -3.13 -28.04 9.62
CA ALA A 170 -2.66 -29.36 9.18
C ALA A 170 -2.59 -29.47 7.65
N ALA A 171 -3.49 -28.82 6.92
CA ALA A 171 -3.56 -28.86 5.45
C ALA A 171 -2.33 -28.26 4.75
N VAL A 172 -1.56 -27.40 5.42
CA VAL A 172 -0.36 -26.75 4.87
C VAL A 172 0.92 -27.07 5.67
N GLY A 173 0.94 -28.22 6.35
CA GLY A 173 2.11 -28.71 7.08
C GLY A 173 2.22 -28.19 8.52
N GLY A 174 1.12 -27.75 9.13
CA GLY A 174 1.01 -27.53 10.57
C GLY A 174 0.84 -28.84 11.35
N GLU A 175 0.71 -28.72 12.68
CA GLU A 175 0.43 -29.89 13.54
C GLU A 175 -0.89 -30.56 13.14
N ALA A 176 -0.94 -31.89 13.17
CA ALA A 176 -2.10 -32.68 12.72
C ALA A 176 -3.42 -32.34 13.44
N THR A 177 -3.33 -31.83 14.66
CA THR A 177 -4.49 -31.39 15.46
C THR A 177 -4.85 -29.90 15.29
N GLN A 178 -4.04 -29.12 14.53
CA GLN A 178 -4.24 -27.70 14.38
C GLN A 178 -5.35 -27.41 13.37
N SER A 179 -6.51 -27.00 13.87
CA SER A 179 -7.61 -26.50 13.05
C SER A 179 -7.25 -25.16 12.39
N PRO A 180 -7.80 -24.86 11.20
CA PRO A 180 -7.64 -23.55 10.57
C PRO A 180 -8.12 -22.42 11.48
N GLU A 181 -7.34 -21.35 11.61
CA GLU A 181 -7.80 -20.10 12.21
C GLU A 181 -8.60 -19.30 11.18
N THR A 182 -9.62 -18.58 11.65
CA THR A 182 -10.47 -17.72 10.80
C THR A 182 -9.97 -16.29 10.82
N LEU A 183 -9.67 -15.75 9.63
CA LEU A 183 -9.23 -14.38 9.42
C LEU A 183 -10.30 -13.58 8.68
N PHE A 184 -10.70 -12.44 9.24
CA PHE A 184 -11.45 -11.41 8.54
C PHE A 184 -10.51 -10.33 8.01
N VAL A 185 -10.72 -9.88 6.76
CA VAL A 185 -9.90 -8.86 6.08
C VAL A 185 -10.79 -7.75 5.56
N SER A 186 -10.62 -6.53 6.05
CA SER A 186 -11.26 -5.35 5.44
C SER A 186 -10.47 -4.85 4.23
N SER A 187 -11.14 -4.18 3.28
CA SER A 187 -10.51 -3.78 2.00
C SER A 187 -9.84 -4.94 1.26
N ALA A 188 -10.49 -6.11 1.26
CA ALA A 188 -9.93 -7.39 0.83
C ALA A 188 -9.47 -7.44 -0.64
N ALA A 189 -10.05 -6.62 -1.52
CA ALA A 189 -9.62 -6.49 -2.93
C ALA A 189 -8.58 -5.39 -3.15
N GLY A 190 -8.08 -4.72 -2.09
CA GLY A 190 -7.08 -3.65 -2.17
C GLY A 190 -5.65 -4.18 -2.17
N ALA A 191 -4.69 -3.26 -2.37
CA ALA A 191 -3.25 -3.57 -2.49
C ALA A 191 -2.66 -4.38 -1.32
N VAL A 192 -3.15 -4.18 -0.10
CA VAL A 192 -2.70 -4.90 1.11
C VAL A 192 -3.60 -6.10 1.38
N GLY A 193 -4.93 -5.87 1.42
CA GLY A 193 -5.90 -6.91 1.82
C GLY A 193 -5.87 -8.13 0.91
N SER A 194 -5.68 -7.96 -0.41
CA SER A 194 -5.56 -9.07 -1.35
C SER A 194 -4.34 -9.95 -1.05
N LEU A 195 -3.21 -9.34 -0.70
CA LEU A 195 -1.99 -10.08 -0.35
C LEU A 195 -2.15 -10.79 1.02
N VAL A 196 -2.74 -10.10 1.99
CA VAL A 196 -3.02 -10.69 3.32
C VAL A 196 -3.84 -11.96 3.21
N GLY A 197 -4.96 -11.91 2.47
CA GLY A 197 -5.83 -13.07 2.32
C GLY A 197 -5.17 -14.22 1.59
N GLN A 198 -4.45 -13.94 0.50
CA GLN A 198 -3.73 -14.95 -0.26
C GLN A 198 -2.65 -15.64 0.59
N ILE A 199 -1.86 -14.87 1.35
CA ILE A 199 -0.84 -15.44 2.25
C ILE A 199 -1.51 -16.27 3.34
N ALA A 200 -2.55 -15.74 4.01
CA ALA A 200 -3.26 -16.46 5.06
C ALA A 200 -3.82 -17.79 4.56
N LYS A 201 -4.39 -17.80 3.36
CA LYS A 201 -4.94 -19.02 2.72
C LYS A 201 -3.86 -20.01 2.32
N SER A 202 -2.92 -19.56 1.48
CA SER A 202 -1.99 -20.47 0.79
C SER A 202 -0.78 -20.88 1.65
N VAL A 203 -0.36 -20.05 2.62
CA VAL A 203 0.82 -20.30 3.45
C VAL A 203 0.44 -20.84 4.83
N TYR A 204 -0.69 -20.36 5.39
CA TYR A 204 -1.11 -20.73 6.74
C TYR A 204 -2.34 -21.66 6.74
N GLY A 205 -3.08 -21.77 5.64
CA GLY A 205 -4.28 -22.60 5.54
C GLY A 205 -5.44 -22.09 6.38
N SER A 206 -5.52 -20.77 6.57
CA SER A 206 -6.62 -20.13 7.30
C SER A 206 -7.92 -20.16 6.51
N VAL A 207 -9.05 -20.07 7.21
CA VAL A 207 -10.34 -19.69 6.60
C VAL A 207 -10.34 -18.18 6.47
N VAL A 208 -10.50 -17.67 5.25
CA VAL A 208 -10.35 -16.25 4.95
C VAL A 208 -11.67 -15.65 4.49
N ILE A 209 -12.13 -14.62 5.21
CA ILE A 209 -13.35 -13.85 4.91
C ILE A 209 -12.91 -12.46 4.49
N GLY A 210 -13.31 -12.00 3.30
CA GLY A 210 -12.98 -10.67 2.81
C GLY A 210 -14.17 -9.74 2.76
N SER A 211 -13.99 -8.46 3.09
CA SER A 211 -14.97 -7.41 2.80
C SER A 211 -14.44 -6.46 1.75
N CYS A 212 -15.15 -6.32 0.62
CA CYS A 212 -14.82 -5.39 -0.45
C CYS A 212 -16.10 -4.87 -1.12
N GLY A 213 -15.98 -3.84 -1.97
CA GLY A 213 -17.14 -3.17 -2.57
C GLY A 213 -17.45 -3.67 -3.96
N GLY A 214 -18.68 -4.10 -4.17
CA GLY A 214 -19.25 -4.48 -5.45
C GLY A 214 -19.04 -5.94 -5.85
N PRO A 215 -19.93 -6.50 -6.68
CA PRO A 215 -19.97 -7.93 -6.99
C PRO A 215 -18.69 -8.42 -7.70
N VAL A 216 -18.14 -7.63 -8.63
CA VAL A 216 -16.93 -8.01 -9.38
C VAL A 216 -15.73 -8.26 -8.47
N LYS A 217 -15.53 -7.40 -7.45
CA LYS A 217 -14.42 -7.57 -6.49
C LYS A 217 -14.67 -8.75 -5.56
N ASN A 218 -15.92 -8.95 -5.14
CA ASN A 218 -16.30 -10.07 -4.28
C ASN A 218 -16.10 -11.41 -5.01
N GLU A 219 -16.48 -11.49 -6.27
CA GLU A 219 -16.21 -12.68 -7.11
C GLU A 219 -14.71 -12.91 -7.26
N ARG A 220 -13.94 -11.84 -7.56
CA ARG A 220 -12.49 -11.93 -7.78
C ARG A 220 -11.76 -12.46 -6.55
N ILE A 221 -12.04 -11.95 -5.34
CA ILE A 221 -11.31 -12.41 -4.15
C ILE A 221 -11.57 -13.88 -3.85
N VAL A 222 -12.75 -14.41 -4.18
CA VAL A 222 -13.06 -15.83 -4.01
C VAL A 222 -12.43 -16.66 -5.12
N ALA A 223 -12.67 -16.29 -6.38
CA ALA A 223 -12.29 -17.11 -7.54
C ALA A 223 -10.77 -17.06 -7.82
N GLU A 224 -10.14 -15.87 -7.68
CA GLU A 224 -8.74 -15.68 -8.09
C GLU A 224 -7.77 -15.69 -6.88
N TYR A 225 -8.19 -15.13 -5.71
CA TYR A 225 -7.30 -15.02 -4.55
C TYR A 225 -7.52 -16.10 -3.49
N GLY A 226 -8.53 -16.96 -3.68
CA GLY A 226 -8.78 -18.12 -2.84
C GLY A 226 -9.38 -17.81 -1.46
N PHE A 227 -10.02 -16.64 -1.31
CA PHE A 227 -10.83 -16.38 -0.11
C PHE A 227 -11.98 -17.36 -0.02
N ASP A 228 -12.33 -17.80 1.19
CA ASP A 228 -13.44 -18.73 1.38
C ASP A 228 -14.80 -18.03 1.28
N HIS A 229 -14.86 -16.76 1.74
CA HIS A 229 -16.08 -15.97 1.74
C HIS A 229 -15.79 -14.50 1.39
N ALA A 230 -16.79 -13.85 0.77
CA ALA A 230 -16.76 -12.43 0.45
C ALA A 230 -18.03 -11.74 0.97
N ILE A 231 -17.87 -10.54 1.53
CA ILE A 231 -18.97 -9.68 1.99
C ILE A 231 -18.94 -8.38 1.20
N ASP A 232 -19.99 -8.10 0.43
CA ASP A 232 -20.14 -6.83 -0.26
C ASP A 232 -20.68 -5.77 0.71
N TYR A 233 -19.79 -4.86 1.14
CA TYR A 233 -20.19 -3.79 2.06
C TYR A 233 -21.04 -2.72 1.38
N THR A 234 -21.09 -2.65 0.05
CA THR A 234 -21.87 -1.63 -0.67
C THR A 234 -23.37 -1.92 -0.65
N THR A 235 -23.74 -3.14 -0.32
CA THR A 235 -25.13 -3.58 -0.18
C THR A 235 -25.64 -3.52 1.27
N LEU A 236 -24.78 -3.14 2.24
CA LEU A 236 -25.17 -3.00 3.63
C LEU A 236 -26.08 -1.78 3.80
N SER A 237 -27.13 -1.95 4.61
CA SER A 237 -28.19 -0.97 4.85
C SER A 237 -28.52 -0.90 6.36
N GLY A 238 -29.27 0.12 6.75
CA GLY A 238 -29.70 0.30 8.12
C GLY A 238 -29.35 1.67 8.70
N GLU A 239 -30.04 2.07 9.76
CA GLU A 239 -29.85 3.36 10.44
C GLU A 239 -28.48 3.46 11.14
N ASP A 240 -27.88 2.30 11.47
CA ASP A 240 -26.54 2.17 12.05
C ASP A 240 -25.41 2.15 11.01
N GLY A 241 -25.71 2.54 9.76
CA GLY A 241 -24.77 2.51 8.64
C GLY A 241 -24.47 1.10 8.13
N GLY A 242 -25.32 0.11 8.48
CA GLY A 242 -25.19 -1.28 8.04
C GLY A 242 -24.39 -2.18 8.97
N LYS A 243 -24.12 -1.74 10.20
CA LYS A 243 -23.35 -2.54 11.18
C LYS A 243 -24.07 -3.83 11.56
N ALA A 244 -25.36 -3.76 11.90
CA ALA A 244 -26.14 -4.94 12.29
C ALA A 244 -26.16 -5.99 11.15
N GLU A 245 -26.36 -5.54 9.92
CA GLU A 245 -26.33 -6.44 8.76
C GLU A 245 -24.94 -7.05 8.53
N LEU A 246 -23.86 -6.27 8.75
CA LEU A 246 -22.48 -6.80 8.67
C LEU A 246 -22.22 -7.86 9.75
N ASP A 247 -22.71 -7.63 10.99
CA ASP A 247 -22.63 -8.60 12.09
C ASP A 247 -23.32 -9.91 11.72
N GLU A 248 -24.54 -9.84 11.16
CA GLU A 248 -25.29 -11.02 10.72
C GLU A 248 -24.59 -11.78 9.61
N ARG A 249 -24.10 -11.06 8.58
CA ARG A 249 -23.36 -11.69 7.46
C ARG A 249 -22.05 -12.33 7.94
N LEU A 250 -21.31 -11.65 8.82
CA LEU A 250 -20.08 -12.19 9.38
C LEU A 250 -20.36 -13.42 10.25
N LYS A 251 -21.42 -13.40 11.06
CA LYS A 251 -21.87 -14.55 11.86
C LYS A 251 -22.31 -15.74 11.00
N ALA A 252 -22.94 -15.48 9.85
CA ALA A 252 -23.36 -16.54 8.94
C ALA A 252 -22.18 -17.33 8.34
N VAL A 253 -21.07 -16.65 8.04
CA VAL A 253 -19.86 -17.28 7.44
C VAL A 253 -18.81 -17.67 8.51
N ALA A 254 -18.91 -17.11 9.72
CA ALA A 254 -18.07 -17.43 10.87
C ALA A 254 -18.92 -17.66 12.13
N PRO A 255 -19.73 -18.73 12.18
CA PRO A 255 -20.67 -18.95 13.30
C PRO A 255 -20.01 -19.08 14.66
N ASN A 256 -18.75 -19.51 14.69
CA ASN A 256 -17.91 -19.62 15.89
C ASN A 256 -17.07 -18.38 16.17
N GLY A 257 -17.23 -17.29 15.38
CA GLY A 257 -16.42 -16.08 15.46
C GLY A 257 -15.10 -16.17 14.69
N ILE A 258 -14.32 -15.08 14.77
CA ILE A 258 -13.03 -14.94 14.07
C ILE A 258 -11.86 -14.97 15.06
N ASP A 259 -10.74 -15.52 14.64
CA ASP A 259 -9.50 -15.54 15.43
C ASP A 259 -8.63 -14.30 15.17
N MET A 260 -8.75 -13.74 13.97
CA MET A 260 -7.91 -12.63 13.51
C MET A 260 -8.73 -11.63 12.68
N TYR A 261 -8.36 -10.36 12.81
CA TYR A 261 -8.84 -9.30 11.92
C TYR A 261 -7.69 -8.45 11.41
N PHE A 262 -7.64 -8.25 10.10
CA PHE A 262 -6.70 -7.33 9.47
C PHE A 262 -7.43 -6.03 9.09
N GLU A 263 -7.13 -4.97 9.81
CA GLU A 263 -7.83 -3.70 9.77
C GLU A 263 -7.16 -2.68 8.87
N ALA A 264 -7.90 -2.18 7.87
CA ALA A 264 -7.49 -1.10 6.98
C ALA A 264 -8.57 -0.01 6.79
N VAL A 265 -9.79 -0.21 7.31
CA VAL A 265 -10.98 0.61 6.99
C VAL A 265 -11.49 1.42 8.16
N GLY A 266 -11.60 0.84 9.37
CA GLY A 266 -12.26 1.44 10.53
C GLY A 266 -13.79 1.38 10.45
N GLY A 267 -14.46 2.18 11.30
CA GLY A 267 -15.92 2.28 11.33
C GLY A 267 -16.60 0.96 11.63
N ILE A 268 -17.70 0.68 10.93
CA ILE A 268 -18.52 -0.52 11.14
C ILE A 268 -17.76 -1.84 10.98
N HIS A 269 -16.71 -1.87 10.13
CA HIS A 269 -15.89 -3.07 9.97
C HIS A 269 -15.12 -3.40 11.25
N PHE A 270 -14.52 -2.39 11.89
CA PHE A 270 -13.83 -2.56 13.15
C PHE A 270 -14.80 -3.00 14.27
N GLU A 271 -15.98 -2.37 14.34
CA GLU A 271 -16.99 -2.68 15.35
C GLU A 271 -17.54 -4.11 15.18
N ALA A 272 -17.84 -4.53 13.95
CA ALA A 272 -18.27 -5.88 13.64
C ALA A 272 -17.20 -6.93 13.96
N ALA A 273 -15.94 -6.62 13.61
CA ALA A 273 -14.82 -7.50 13.94
C ALA A 273 -14.66 -7.67 15.47
N MET A 274 -14.77 -6.58 16.23
CA MET A 274 -14.73 -6.65 17.70
C MET A 274 -15.85 -7.52 18.29
N THR A 275 -17.07 -7.44 17.72
CA THR A 275 -18.21 -8.26 18.12
C THR A 275 -17.98 -9.75 17.84
N ALA A 276 -17.36 -10.06 16.68
CA ALA A 276 -17.13 -11.43 16.23
C ALA A 276 -15.84 -12.06 16.79
N LEU A 277 -14.96 -11.25 17.43
CA LEU A 277 -13.63 -11.69 17.84
C LEU A 277 -13.68 -12.68 18.99
N ARG A 278 -13.13 -13.87 18.81
CA ARG A 278 -13.06 -14.94 19.79
C ARG A 278 -12.12 -14.61 20.96
N PRO A 279 -12.21 -15.33 22.09
CA PRO A 279 -11.17 -15.28 23.12
C PRO A 279 -9.79 -15.54 22.52
N HIS A 280 -8.80 -14.76 22.96
CA HIS A 280 -7.42 -14.70 22.41
C HIS A 280 -7.34 -14.20 20.96
N GLY A 281 -8.41 -13.62 20.43
CA GLY A 281 -8.42 -13.02 19.10
C GLY A 281 -7.47 -11.81 18.97
N ARG A 282 -7.01 -11.54 17.78
CA ARG A 282 -6.01 -10.51 17.48
C ARG A 282 -6.46 -9.62 16.33
N ILE A 283 -6.20 -8.31 16.48
CA ILE A 283 -6.43 -7.31 15.43
C ILE A 283 -5.12 -6.61 15.10
N ALA A 284 -4.75 -6.63 13.82
CA ALA A 284 -3.65 -5.84 13.28
C ALA A 284 -4.20 -4.61 12.57
N VAL A 285 -3.86 -3.40 13.05
CA VAL A 285 -4.38 -2.14 12.51
C VAL A 285 -3.31 -1.45 11.67
N CYS A 286 -3.49 -1.42 10.34
CA CYS A 286 -2.57 -0.74 9.41
C CYS A 286 -3.14 0.57 8.84
N GLY A 287 -4.45 0.80 8.93
CA GLY A 287 -5.09 1.98 8.39
C GLY A 287 -6.57 2.12 8.78
N VAL A 288 -7.13 3.30 8.51
CA VAL A 288 -8.53 3.64 8.77
C VAL A 288 -9.07 4.50 7.62
N ILE A 289 -9.07 3.93 6.40
CA ILE A 289 -9.33 4.70 5.16
C ILE A 289 -10.71 5.38 5.17
N SER A 290 -11.70 4.84 5.88
CA SER A 290 -13.04 5.45 6.01
C SER A 290 -13.00 6.84 6.65
N LYS A 291 -11.91 7.17 7.36
CA LYS A 291 -11.74 8.42 8.10
C LYS A 291 -10.74 9.39 7.47
N TYR A 292 -10.08 9.01 6.40
CA TYR A 292 -9.02 9.85 5.83
C TYR A 292 -9.52 11.16 5.22
N ASN A 293 -10.78 11.23 4.80
CA ASN A 293 -11.37 12.44 4.20
C ASN A 293 -12.12 13.33 5.21
N ASP A 294 -12.29 12.89 6.44
CA ASP A 294 -12.96 13.67 7.48
C ASP A 294 -12.04 14.81 7.96
N ALA A 295 -12.59 15.99 8.26
CA ALA A 295 -11.82 17.12 8.79
C ALA A 295 -11.16 16.77 10.12
N GLU A 296 -11.89 16.05 10.97
CA GLU A 296 -11.40 15.53 12.25
C GLU A 296 -11.41 14.00 12.24
N LEU A 297 -10.35 13.40 12.80
CA LEU A 297 -10.29 11.95 12.97
C LEU A 297 -11.22 11.54 14.13
N SER A 298 -12.35 10.93 13.79
CA SER A 298 -13.18 10.23 14.78
C SER A 298 -12.70 8.79 14.91
N PHE A 299 -12.59 8.31 16.16
CA PHE A 299 -12.11 6.97 16.45
C PHE A 299 -13.26 6.07 16.88
N ASN A 300 -13.13 4.77 16.59
CA ASN A 300 -14.05 3.77 17.10
C ASN A 300 -13.97 3.67 18.63
N LYS A 301 -15.09 3.41 19.26
CA LYS A 301 -15.13 3.08 20.70
C LYS A 301 -14.67 1.63 20.90
N ILE A 302 -13.86 1.40 21.92
CA ILE A 302 -13.38 0.07 22.30
C ILE A 302 -13.92 -0.23 23.69
N ASP A 303 -14.60 -1.37 23.86
CA ASP A 303 -14.94 -1.91 25.16
C ASP A 303 -13.70 -2.62 25.75
N ILE A 304 -12.94 -1.87 26.53
CA ILE A 304 -11.73 -2.38 27.19
C ILE A 304 -12.09 -3.46 28.22
N GLY A 305 -13.30 -3.40 28.82
CA GLY A 305 -13.74 -4.39 29.78
C GLY A 305 -13.87 -5.78 29.16
N SER A 306 -14.49 -5.89 27.99
CA SER A 306 -14.63 -7.16 27.29
C SER A 306 -13.27 -7.75 26.86
N MET A 307 -12.31 -6.90 26.49
CA MET A 307 -10.97 -7.33 26.12
C MET A 307 -10.22 -8.05 27.26
N ILE A 308 -10.41 -7.61 28.50
CA ILE A 308 -9.75 -8.20 29.69
C ILE A 308 -10.15 -9.68 29.81
N TYR A 309 -11.44 -9.94 29.80
CA TYR A 309 -11.98 -11.29 30.03
C TYR A 309 -11.83 -12.23 28.84
N SER A 310 -11.66 -11.64 27.64
CA SER A 310 -11.46 -12.39 26.40
C SER A 310 -9.99 -12.49 25.97
N PHE A 311 -9.05 -11.90 26.73
CA PHE A 311 -7.60 -11.91 26.40
C PHE A 311 -7.31 -11.42 24.98
N GLN A 312 -8.09 -10.48 24.47
CA GLN A 312 -7.98 -9.97 23.10
C GLN A 312 -6.79 -8.99 22.97
N ARG A 313 -6.22 -8.90 21.76
CA ARG A 313 -5.12 -8.00 21.46
C ARG A 313 -5.42 -7.15 20.23
N ILE A 314 -5.16 -5.84 20.33
CA ILE A 314 -5.20 -4.89 19.22
C ILE A 314 -3.82 -4.26 19.12
N GLU A 315 -3.22 -4.30 17.93
CA GLU A 315 -1.87 -3.79 17.70
C GLU A 315 -1.83 -2.94 16.43
N GLY A 316 -1.43 -1.67 16.57
CA GLY A 316 -1.15 -0.78 15.44
C GLY A 316 0.29 -0.95 14.96
N PHE A 317 0.51 -0.91 13.64
CA PHE A 317 1.84 -1.06 13.06
C PHE A 317 1.99 -0.26 11.76
N VAL A 318 3.24 -0.11 11.31
CA VAL A 318 3.62 0.49 10.01
C VAL A 318 4.63 -0.40 9.29
N ALA A 319 4.71 -0.32 7.98
CA ALA A 319 5.58 -1.18 7.14
C ALA A 319 7.10 -0.96 7.33
N SER A 320 7.52 0.15 7.98
CA SER A 320 8.94 0.56 8.07
C SER A 320 9.91 -0.52 8.58
N PRO A 321 9.60 -1.35 9.59
CA PRO A 321 10.51 -2.40 10.05
C PRO A 321 10.86 -3.39 8.93
N TRP A 322 9.87 -3.84 8.16
CA TRP A 322 10.05 -4.82 7.08
C TRP A 322 10.63 -4.21 5.81
N LEU A 323 10.56 -2.90 5.64
CA LEU A 323 11.24 -2.17 4.57
C LEU A 323 12.69 -1.81 4.94
N ARG A 324 13.12 -1.95 6.18
CA ARG A 324 14.47 -1.61 6.65
C ARG A 324 15.21 -2.84 7.21
N ARG A 325 14.83 -3.27 8.43
CA ARG A 325 15.56 -4.29 9.22
C ARG A 325 15.27 -5.72 8.75
N GLN A 326 14.03 -6.04 8.47
CA GLN A 326 13.55 -7.39 8.10
C GLN A 326 13.32 -7.55 6.61
N ARG A 327 13.92 -6.66 5.79
CA ARG A 327 13.69 -6.65 4.34
C ARG A 327 14.11 -7.95 3.66
N GLY A 328 15.23 -8.52 4.07
CA GLY A 328 15.76 -9.75 3.45
C GLY A 328 14.76 -10.90 3.52
N ASP A 329 14.16 -11.11 4.69
CA ASP A 329 13.16 -12.17 4.89
C ASP A 329 11.88 -11.87 4.11
N PHE A 330 11.37 -10.64 4.21
CA PHE A 330 10.20 -10.20 3.46
C PHE A 330 10.35 -10.40 1.95
N LEU A 331 11.43 -9.89 1.35
CA LEU A 331 11.65 -9.99 -0.10
C LEU A 331 11.85 -11.44 -0.54
N ARG A 332 12.60 -12.23 0.22
CA ARG A 332 12.81 -13.66 -0.05
C ARG A 332 11.47 -14.40 -0.07
N ASP A 333 10.73 -14.32 1.02
CA ASP A 333 9.50 -15.09 1.20
C ASP A 333 8.42 -14.64 0.21
N MET A 334 8.22 -13.33 0.03
CA MET A 334 7.23 -12.83 -0.90
C MET A 334 7.58 -13.18 -2.35
N SER A 335 8.85 -13.06 -2.76
CA SER A 335 9.29 -13.45 -4.11
C SER A 335 9.09 -14.95 -4.35
N GLN A 336 9.39 -15.78 -3.36
CA GLN A 336 9.14 -17.21 -3.43
C GLN A 336 7.64 -17.51 -3.57
N TRP A 337 6.79 -16.88 -2.76
CA TRP A 337 5.34 -17.11 -2.83
C TRP A 337 4.72 -16.65 -4.15
N ILE A 338 5.27 -15.59 -4.76
CA ILE A 338 4.86 -15.16 -6.11
C ILE A 338 5.30 -16.19 -7.16
N GLN A 339 6.54 -16.68 -7.11
CA GLN A 339 7.04 -17.72 -8.03
C GLN A 339 6.26 -19.02 -7.91
N GLU A 340 5.88 -19.41 -6.69
CA GLU A 340 5.07 -20.60 -6.40
C GLU A 340 3.58 -20.40 -6.70
N LYS A 341 3.17 -19.21 -7.19
CA LYS A 341 1.77 -18.81 -7.42
C LYS A 341 0.87 -18.91 -6.17
N LYS A 342 1.46 -18.86 -4.99
CA LYS A 342 0.75 -18.73 -3.71
C LYS A 342 0.22 -17.33 -3.48
N VAL A 343 0.87 -16.35 -4.09
CA VAL A 343 0.49 -14.94 -4.12
C VAL A 343 0.48 -14.48 -5.57
N ILE A 344 -0.64 -13.96 -6.02
CA ILE A 344 -0.85 -13.37 -7.34
C ILE A 344 -0.99 -11.87 -7.15
N PRO A 345 0.06 -11.07 -7.47
CA PRO A 345 -0.04 -9.62 -7.42
C PRO A 345 -1.08 -9.10 -8.41
N ASP A 346 -1.95 -8.22 -7.94
CA ASP A 346 -2.94 -7.54 -8.77
C ASP A 346 -2.67 -6.05 -8.80
N GLU A 347 -2.70 -5.45 -9.99
CA GLU A 347 -2.34 -4.06 -10.21
C GLU A 347 -3.32 -3.39 -11.18
N THR A 348 -3.74 -2.17 -10.85
CA THR A 348 -4.53 -1.29 -11.72
C THR A 348 -3.65 -0.16 -12.21
N PHE A 349 -3.52 -0.01 -13.53
CA PHE A 349 -2.60 0.94 -14.15
C PHE A 349 -3.29 2.21 -14.67
N PHE A 350 -2.60 3.34 -14.45
CA PHE A 350 -2.84 4.61 -15.11
C PHE A 350 -1.58 4.99 -15.88
N GLU A 351 -1.71 5.48 -17.11
CA GLU A 351 -0.59 5.74 -17.99
C GLU A 351 -0.23 7.23 -18.05
N GLY A 352 1.04 7.55 -17.76
CA GLY A 352 1.56 8.91 -17.73
C GLY A 352 1.43 9.60 -16.37
N ILE A 353 2.44 10.42 -16.01
CA ILE A 353 2.49 11.14 -14.73
C ILE A 353 1.30 12.08 -14.53
N GLU A 354 0.72 12.57 -15.61
CA GLU A 354 -0.45 13.44 -15.64
C GLU A 354 -1.70 12.78 -15.05
N GLN A 355 -1.74 11.45 -15.05
CA GLN A 355 -2.85 10.68 -14.50
C GLN A 355 -2.74 10.47 -12.98
N TRP A 356 -1.61 10.85 -12.36
CA TRP A 356 -1.41 10.61 -10.93
C TRP A 356 -2.51 11.25 -10.05
N PRO A 357 -2.96 12.51 -10.28
CA PRO A 357 -4.02 13.10 -9.48
C PRO A 357 -5.35 12.34 -9.59
N LEU A 358 -5.72 11.90 -10.80
CA LEU A 358 -6.94 11.12 -11.02
C LEU A 358 -6.83 9.72 -10.39
N ALA A 359 -5.67 9.08 -10.52
CA ALA A 359 -5.39 7.81 -9.87
C ALA A 359 -5.51 7.93 -8.35
N PHE A 360 -5.02 9.02 -7.75
CA PHE A 360 -5.11 9.27 -6.32
C PHE A 360 -6.55 9.51 -5.86
N GLN A 361 -7.30 10.40 -6.53
CA GLN A 361 -8.73 10.63 -6.27
C GLN A 361 -9.51 9.32 -6.27
N SER A 362 -9.17 8.47 -7.21
CA SER A 362 -9.84 7.20 -7.45
C SER A 362 -9.84 6.24 -6.25
N LEU A 363 -8.88 6.35 -5.33
CA LEU A 363 -8.83 5.51 -4.13
C LEU A 363 -9.98 5.77 -3.15
N PHE A 364 -10.59 6.96 -3.22
CA PHE A 364 -11.59 7.43 -2.26
C PHE A 364 -13.01 7.44 -2.82
N VAL A 365 -13.17 7.22 -4.14
CA VAL A 365 -14.48 7.15 -4.78
C VAL A 365 -15.08 5.75 -4.60
N ARG A 366 -16.25 5.69 -3.97
CA ARG A 366 -16.98 4.43 -3.75
C ARG A 366 -17.51 3.85 -5.06
N GLY A 367 -17.64 2.54 -5.12
CA GLY A 367 -18.33 1.85 -6.24
C GLY A 367 -17.52 1.73 -7.52
N ASN A 368 -16.23 2.09 -7.52
CA ASN A 368 -15.38 1.88 -8.70
C ASN A 368 -15.00 0.40 -8.82
N ALA A 369 -15.85 -0.36 -9.53
CA ALA A 369 -15.71 -1.80 -9.72
C ALA A 369 -14.44 -2.21 -10.48
N SER A 370 -13.88 -1.30 -11.30
CA SER A 370 -12.74 -1.59 -12.16
C SER A 370 -11.38 -1.60 -11.47
N LYS A 371 -11.31 -1.24 -10.17
CA LYS A 371 -10.04 -1.16 -9.44
C LYS A 371 -9.94 -2.25 -8.41
N SER A 372 -8.92 -3.07 -8.56
CA SER A 372 -8.49 -4.03 -7.57
C SER A 372 -6.97 -3.98 -7.42
N GLY A 373 -6.44 -4.58 -6.37
CA GLY A 373 -5.02 -4.64 -6.14
C GLY A 373 -4.37 -3.27 -5.91
N LYS A 374 -3.14 -3.12 -6.39
CA LYS A 374 -2.34 -1.93 -6.28
C LYS A 374 -2.60 -0.95 -7.43
N VAL A 375 -2.98 0.29 -7.11
CA VAL A 375 -3.03 1.37 -8.11
C VAL A 375 -1.63 1.89 -8.36
N VAL A 376 -1.24 1.91 -9.63
CA VAL A 376 0.09 2.29 -10.12
C VAL A 376 -0.04 3.29 -11.26
N VAL A 377 0.78 4.32 -11.26
CA VAL A 377 0.97 5.19 -12.44
C VAL A 377 2.25 4.78 -13.14
N ARG A 378 2.13 4.26 -14.36
CA ARG A 378 3.28 3.94 -15.22
C ARG A 378 3.80 5.20 -15.88
N ILE A 379 5.12 5.32 -15.90
CA ILE A 379 5.82 6.38 -16.61
C ILE A 379 6.30 5.83 -17.94
N ALA A 380 5.83 6.40 -19.04
CA ALA A 380 6.31 6.02 -20.37
C ALA A 380 7.83 6.21 -20.44
N ARG A 381 8.54 5.21 -20.93
CA ARG A 381 9.97 5.38 -21.28
C ARG A 381 10.05 6.34 -22.45
N PRO A 382 10.91 7.37 -22.40
CA PRO A 382 11.29 8.06 -23.62
C PRO A 382 11.87 6.98 -24.58
N SER A 383 11.31 6.86 -25.78
CA SER A 383 11.86 5.97 -26.79
C SER A 383 13.30 6.44 -27.06
N LEU A 384 14.29 5.56 -26.86
CA LEU A 384 15.70 5.87 -27.19
C LEU A 384 15.89 6.08 -28.71
N ASP A 385 14.87 5.80 -29.52
CA ASP A 385 14.89 5.92 -30.97
C ASP A 385 14.64 7.36 -31.50
N GLU A 386 14.08 8.28 -30.70
CA GLU A 386 13.94 9.69 -31.11
C GLU A 386 15.28 10.45 -31.18
N LYS A 387 16.39 9.85 -30.76
CA LYS A 387 17.73 10.46 -30.81
C LYS A 387 18.44 10.33 -32.16
N LYS A 388 17.86 9.64 -33.14
CA LYS A 388 18.52 9.47 -34.48
C LYS A 388 18.04 10.47 -35.53
N GLU A 389 16.91 11.15 -35.35
CA GLU A 389 16.38 12.04 -36.39
C GLU A 389 16.81 13.51 -36.30
N THR A 390 17.48 13.94 -35.22
CA THR A 390 17.91 15.34 -35.06
C THR A 390 19.43 15.56 -35.43
N LYS A 391 20.04 14.62 -36.10
CA LYS A 391 21.45 14.78 -36.60
C LYS A 391 21.59 14.71 -38.11
N SER A 392 20.54 14.96 -38.87
CA SER A 392 20.60 15.12 -40.32
C SER A 392 19.74 16.32 -40.76
N GLU A 393 20.21 17.52 -40.43
CA GLU A 393 19.97 18.73 -41.21
C GLU A 393 21.13 19.71 -40.92
#